data_48e97e65eaa1e8d8c829dc83d264ad10
#
_entry.id   48e97e65eaa1e8d8c829dc83d264ad10
#
_cell.length_a   1.000
_cell.length_b   1.000
_cell.length_c   1.000
_cell.angle_alpha   90.00
_cell.angle_beta   90.00
_cell.angle_gamma   90.00
#
_symmetry.space_group_name_H-M   'P 1'
#
loop_
_entity.id
_entity.type
_entity.pdbx_description
1 polymer ?
#
loop_
_entity_poly.entity_id
_entity_poly.type
_entity_poly.pdbx_seq_one_letter_code
_entity_poly.pdbx_strand_id
1 'polypeptide(L)'
;MRSTFATVGAAVLIATSAVLMTACNDKTGTPMPVTSVSAAPQGAGQPGATKPGGVDTRAFLRSIGKTGWYEGFEITIDQATVTADGFGGAKIRVDITYKNTTTANKTLAVVPAVQIGGAIDGGAGWNSPEVPGKGSATGDITASVKSYDTPEHLLDTITILYGSAAENQTKFPLKTDAKVESVAPRTLNITGKLTQDQTTVEITGATLTPSYSKNEAGKMELALHVKFIGGGGIAAGGTNISYTDFSAKTPAGSTEVADFRGAVIELLSRNQTIDKAGNSIVFLVPSPGTGPYALSFDAAKGEKPAGTLSFTVS
;
A
#
# COMPACT_ATOMS: atom_id res chain seq x y z
N MET A 1 -4.39 -4.46 -62.79
CA MET A 1 -2.99 -4.18 -62.46
C MET A 1 -2.66 -4.95 -61.18
N ARG A 2 -1.84 -5.99 -61.32
CA ARG A 2 -1.41 -6.83 -60.20
C ARG A 2 -0.14 -6.22 -59.61
N SER A 3 -0.09 -6.01 -58.29
CA SER A 3 1.12 -5.63 -57.56
C SER A 3 1.38 -6.68 -56.47
N THR A 4 2.41 -7.46 -56.69
CA THR A 4 2.99 -8.44 -55.76
C THR A 4 3.94 -7.71 -54.83
N PHE A 5 3.79 -7.88 -53.52
CA PHE A 5 4.80 -7.46 -52.53
C PHE A 5 5.44 -8.70 -51.91
N ALA A 6 6.76 -8.69 -52.00
CA ALA A 6 7.64 -9.72 -51.51
C ALA A 6 7.81 -9.69 -49.98
N THR A 7 7.77 -10.86 -49.37
CA THR A 7 8.03 -11.11 -47.96
C THR A 7 9.53 -11.22 -47.73
N VAL A 8 10.12 -10.36 -46.90
CA VAL A 8 11.50 -10.49 -46.44
C VAL A 8 11.46 -11.11 -45.04
N GLY A 9 11.98 -12.31 -44.93
CA GLY A 9 12.16 -13.01 -43.67
C GLY A 9 13.44 -12.53 -42.95
N ALA A 10 13.33 -12.11 -41.71
CA ALA A 10 14.46 -11.88 -40.83
C ALA A 10 14.62 -13.06 -39.87
N ALA A 11 15.72 -13.79 -40.01
CA ALA A 11 16.13 -14.86 -39.12
C ALA A 11 16.78 -14.25 -37.85
N VAL A 12 16.22 -14.54 -36.70
CA VAL A 12 16.84 -14.20 -35.41
C VAL A 12 17.61 -15.39 -34.88
N LEU A 13 18.93 -15.24 -34.79
CA LEU A 13 19.86 -16.19 -34.16
C LEU A 13 19.77 -16.05 -32.64
N ILE A 14 19.29 -17.10 -31.96
CA ILE A 14 19.34 -17.24 -30.53
C ILE A 14 20.66 -17.89 -30.14
N ALA A 15 21.56 -17.15 -29.53
CA ALA A 15 22.77 -17.66 -28.91
C ALA A 15 22.47 -18.17 -27.49
N THR A 16 22.46 -19.49 -27.32
CA THR A 16 22.37 -20.16 -26.02
C THR A 16 23.76 -20.21 -25.37
N SER A 17 23.96 -19.45 -24.30
CA SER A 17 25.15 -19.53 -23.43
C SER A 17 24.94 -20.61 -22.39
N ALA A 18 25.61 -21.74 -22.56
CA ALA A 18 25.69 -22.78 -21.53
C ALA A 18 26.72 -22.38 -20.47
N VAL A 19 26.27 -22.18 -19.23
CA VAL A 19 27.13 -22.03 -18.06
C VAL A 19 27.41 -23.40 -17.50
N LEU A 20 28.66 -23.83 -17.59
CA LEU A 20 29.20 -25.04 -16.97
C LEU A 20 29.32 -24.81 -15.45
N MET A 21 28.52 -25.53 -14.66
CA MET A 21 28.76 -25.69 -13.24
C MET A 21 29.81 -26.77 -13.01
N THR A 22 31.00 -26.36 -12.59
CA THR A 22 32.01 -27.26 -12.02
C THR A 22 31.64 -27.53 -10.56
N ALA A 23 31.29 -28.79 -10.31
CA ALA A 23 31.19 -29.33 -8.97
C ALA A 23 32.60 -29.47 -8.36
N CYS A 24 32.88 -28.85 -7.24
CA CYS A 24 34.03 -29.15 -6.40
C CYS A 24 33.59 -29.98 -5.23
N ASN A 25 34.29 -31.06 -5.14
CA ASN A 25 34.24 -32.24 -4.30
C ASN A 25 34.53 -31.97 -2.83
N ASP A 26 33.99 -32.86 -1.99
CA ASP A 26 34.12 -33.00 -0.55
C ASP A 26 35.51 -32.73 0.03
N LYS A 27 35.51 -31.96 1.14
CA LYS A 27 36.47 -32.20 2.25
C LYS A 27 35.77 -32.08 3.59
N THR A 28 35.58 -33.21 4.22
CA THR A 28 35.35 -33.41 5.65
C THR A 28 36.37 -32.64 6.48
N GLY A 29 35.93 -31.60 7.16
CA GLY A 29 36.72 -30.89 8.20
C GLY A 29 36.16 -31.21 9.56
N THR A 30 36.95 -31.89 10.35
CA THR A 30 36.73 -32.21 11.77
C THR A 30 36.59 -30.94 12.60
N PRO A 31 35.65 -30.83 13.55
CA PRO A 31 35.53 -29.65 14.40
C PRO A 31 36.64 -29.67 15.45
N MET A 32 37.46 -28.60 15.48
CA MET A 32 38.39 -28.35 16.57
C MET A 32 37.69 -27.72 17.77
N PRO A 33 38.02 -28.11 18.99
CA PRO A 33 37.44 -27.55 20.20
C PRO A 33 37.92 -26.12 20.44
N VAL A 34 36.97 -25.23 20.73
CA VAL A 34 37.26 -23.85 21.13
C VAL A 34 37.77 -23.87 22.56
N THR A 35 39.05 -23.60 22.74
CA THR A 35 39.65 -23.42 24.05
C THR A 35 39.15 -22.09 24.64
N SER A 36 38.48 -22.19 25.76
CA SER A 36 38.12 -21.07 26.63
C SER A 36 39.40 -20.47 27.22
N VAL A 37 39.69 -19.21 26.92
CA VAL A 37 40.74 -18.45 27.57
C VAL A 37 40.16 -17.82 28.84
N SER A 38 40.62 -18.35 29.94
CA SER A 38 40.37 -17.91 31.31
C SER A 38 40.90 -16.48 31.53
N ALA A 39 40.10 -15.66 32.19
CA ALA A 39 40.50 -14.35 32.67
C ALA A 39 41.57 -14.48 33.79
N ALA A 40 42.60 -13.66 33.76
CA ALA A 40 43.54 -13.43 34.87
C ALA A 40 43.46 -11.94 35.30
N PRO A 41 43.73 -11.63 36.58
CA PRO A 41 43.20 -10.49 37.25
C PRO A 41 44.11 -9.24 37.30
N GLN A 42 43.43 -8.10 37.46
CA GLN A 42 43.82 -6.86 38.15
C GLN A 42 45.30 -6.44 38.22
N GLY A 43 45.59 -5.31 37.61
CA GLY A 43 46.64 -4.39 38.02
C GLY A 43 46.02 -3.05 38.40
N ALA A 44 46.19 -2.69 39.67
CA ALA A 44 45.69 -1.42 40.21
C ALA A 44 46.59 -0.23 39.83
N GLY A 45 45.91 0.92 39.58
CA GLY A 45 46.47 2.21 39.94
C GLY A 45 47.21 2.99 38.87
N GLN A 46 46.54 4.00 38.30
CA GLN A 46 47.10 5.36 38.25
C GLN A 46 45.99 6.39 37.97
N PRO A 47 45.83 7.44 38.82
CA PRO A 47 44.91 8.53 38.49
C PRO A 47 45.66 9.57 37.65
N GLY A 48 45.00 10.03 36.58
CA GLY A 48 45.44 11.26 35.94
C GLY A 48 45.71 11.16 34.46
N ALA A 49 44.65 11.26 33.66
CA ALA A 49 44.65 12.02 32.42
C ALA A 49 43.21 12.21 32.00
N THR A 50 42.64 13.38 32.33
CA THR A 50 41.42 13.92 31.72
C THR A 50 41.65 14.05 30.23
N LYS A 51 41.16 13.07 29.47
CA LYS A 51 41.12 13.15 28.01
C LYS A 51 40.05 14.16 27.64
N PRO A 52 40.29 15.21 26.85
CA PRO A 52 39.27 16.13 26.44
C PRO A 52 38.27 15.39 25.56
N GLY A 53 36.99 15.44 25.93
CA GLY A 53 35.83 15.27 25.08
C GLY A 53 35.91 14.25 23.99
N GLY A 54 35.91 12.98 24.33
CA GLY A 54 35.50 11.96 23.37
C GLY A 54 34.01 12.13 23.13
N VAL A 55 33.64 12.61 21.95
CA VAL A 55 32.24 12.65 21.51
C VAL A 55 31.71 11.22 21.63
N ASP A 56 30.70 11.03 22.48
CA ASP A 56 30.07 9.72 22.63
C ASP A 56 29.27 9.44 21.33
N THR A 57 29.90 8.77 20.38
CA THR A 57 29.32 8.40 19.08
C THR A 57 28.44 7.16 19.18
N ARG A 58 27.99 6.78 20.40
CA ARG A 58 27.08 5.65 20.58
C ARG A 58 25.75 5.98 19.93
N ALA A 59 25.34 5.10 19.03
CA ALA A 59 24.00 5.16 18.44
C ALA A 59 22.96 4.76 19.51
N PHE A 60 21.95 5.58 19.70
CA PHE A 60 20.77 5.25 20.48
C PHE A 60 19.75 4.56 19.57
N LEU A 61 19.28 3.39 19.95
CA LEU A 61 18.32 2.60 19.19
C LEU A 61 17.02 2.45 19.99
N ARG A 62 15.90 2.71 19.31
CA ARG A 62 14.54 2.45 19.83
C ARG A 62 13.81 1.50 18.91
N SER A 63 13.33 0.38 19.42
CA SER A 63 12.35 -0.46 18.72
C SER A 63 11.00 0.24 18.73
N ILE A 64 10.35 0.30 17.57
CA ILE A 64 9.06 1.00 17.37
C ILE A 64 7.92 -0.01 17.18
N GLY A 65 8.02 -0.91 16.19
CA GLY A 65 7.05 -1.98 15.95
C GLY A 65 5.63 -1.50 15.60
N LYS A 66 5.47 -0.34 14.96
CA LYS A 66 4.17 0.26 14.65
C LYS A 66 3.78 0.02 13.21
N THR A 67 2.56 -0.50 13.01
CA THR A 67 2.03 -0.84 11.68
C THR A 67 0.83 0.02 11.31
N GLY A 68 0.76 0.43 10.04
CA GLY A 68 -0.34 1.16 9.42
C GLY A 68 -0.47 0.80 7.94
N TRP A 69 -1.44 1.38 7.25
CA TRP A 69 -1.74 1.10 5.84
C TRP A 69 -1.72 2.37 5.00
N TYR A 70 -1.12 2.28 3.82
CA TYR A 70 -1.14 3.34 2.83
C TYR A 70 -1.02 2.77 1.41
N GLU A 71 -1.92 3.14 0.51
CA GLU A 71 -1.92 2.77 -0.93
C GLU A 71 -1.63 1.28 -1.25
N GLY A 72 -2.27 0.37 -0.53
CA GLY A 72 -2.09 -1.08 -0.75
C GLY A 72 -0.83 -1.67 -0.12
N PHE A 73 -0.14 -0.90 0.72
CA PHE A 73 0.93 -1.37 1.58
C PHE A 73 0.48 -1.44 3.04
N GLU A 74 0.89 -2.50 3.71
CA GLU A 74 1.02 -2.56 5.16
C GLU A 74 2.45 -2.12 5.48
N ILE A 75 2.58 -0.99 6.19
CA ILE A 75 3.87 -0.35 6.48
C ILE A 75 4.16 -0.53 7.96
N THR A 76 5.31 -1.07 8.30
CA THR A 76 5.75 -1.21 9.69
C THR A 76 7.01 -0.37 9.91
N ILE A 77 6.96 0.55 10.85
CA ILE A 77 8.15 1.23 11.37
C ILE A 77 8.79 0.28 12.37
N ASP A 78 9.93 -0.29 12.02
CA ASP A 78 10.57 -1.35 12.82
C ASP A 78 11.34 -0.75 14.00
N GLN A 79 12.24 0.19 13.70
CA GLN A 79 13.11 0.82 14.69
C GLN A 79 13.57 2.20 14.24
N ALA A 80 14.04 2.99 15.18
CA ALA A 80 14.68 4.28 14.93
C ALA A 80 16.03 4.37 15.63
N THR A 81 17.03 4.88 14.94
CA THR A 81 18.39 5.07 15.43
C THR A 81 18.74 6.55 15.42
N VAL A 82 19.25 7.05 16.53
CA VAL A 82 19.80 8.42 16.66
C VAL A 82 21.30 8.34 16.85
N THR A 83 22.07 8.99 16.00
CA THR A 83 23.53 9.04 16.08
C THR A 83 23.97 10.49 16.20
N ALA A 84 24.66 10.87 17.27
CA ALA A 84 25.21 12.19 17.45
C ALA A 84 26.21 12.53 16.34
N ASP A 85 26.18 13.75 15.81
CA ASP A 85 27.09 14.22 14.75
C ASP A 85 28.41 14.78 15.29
N GLY A 86 28.52 14.91 16.61
CA GLY A 86 29.69 15.47 17.26
C GLY A 86 29.73 17.01 17.38
N PHE A 87 28.74 17.69 16.82
CA PHE A 87 28.63 19.15 16.82
C PHE A 87 27.38 19.67 17.53
N GLY A 88 26.69 18.81 18.29
CA GLY A 88 25.47 19.12 19.00
C GLY A 88 24.20 18.72 18.25
N GLY A 89 24.32 18.27 17.03
CA GLY A 89 23.23 17.73 16.21
C GLY A 89 23.24 16.20 16.19
N ALA A 90 22.27 15.64 15.45
CA ALA A 90 22.15 14.20 15.26
C ALA A 90 21.64 13.83 13.88
N LYS A 91 22.01 12.63 13.43
CA LYS A 91 21.39 11.90 12.33
C LYS A 91 20.39 10.90 12.88
N ILE A 92 19.21 10.89 12.28
CA ILE A 92 18.14 9.94 12.59
C ILE A 92 18.00 8.99 11.39
N ARG A 93 17.90 7.71 11.67
CA ARG A 93 17.53 6.67 10.68
C ARG A 93 16.34 5.90 11.20
N VAL A 94 15.33 5.70 10.37
CA VAL A 94 14.12 4.95 10.67
C VAL A 94 14.07 3.79 9.68
N ASP A 95 14.16 2.56 10.17
CA ASP A 95 14.07 1.35 9.38
C ASP A 95 12.60 0.93 9.24
N ILE A 96 12.21 0.55 8.02
CA ILE A 96 10.81 0.34 7.65
C ILE A 96 10.67 -0.94 6.84
N THR A 97 9.67 -1.74 7.17
CA THR A 97 9.22 -2.87 6.36
C THR A 97 7.95 -2.50 5.60
N TYR A 98 7.99 -2.63 4.27
CA TYR A 98 6.86 -2.49 3.36
C TYR A 98 6.36 -3.87 2.95
N LYS A 99 5.10 -4.20 3.25
CA LYS A 99 4.44 -5.42 2.79
C LYS A 99 3.39 -5.05 1.75
N ASN A 100 3.58 -5.50 0.52
CA ASN A 100 2.63 -5.27 -0.57
C ASN A 100 1.43 -6.20 -0.42
N THR A 101 0.25 -5.64 -0.20
CA THR A 101 -1.00 -6.40 -0.06
C THR A 101 -1.70 -6.69 -1.39
N THR A 102 -1.17 -6.16 -2.51
CA THR A 102 -1.67 -6.39 -3.87
C THR A 102 -1.02 -7.62 -4.51
N THR A 103 -1.47 -8.04 -5.69
CA THR A 103 -0.91 -9.18 -6.41
C THR A 103 0.20 -8.81 -7.39
N ALA A 104 0.29 -7.54 -7.78
CA ALA A 104 1.32 -7.05 -8.70
C ALA A 104 2.51 -6.46 -7.93
N ASN A 105 3.70 -6.49 -8.53
CA ASN A 105 4.84 -5.74 -8.00
C ASN A 105 4.49 -4.25 -7.92
N LYS A 106 4.89 -3.59 -6.85
CA LYS A 106 4.56 -2.20 -6.60
C LYS A 106 5.69 -1.48 -5.87
N THR A 107 5.96 -0.25 -6.28
CA THR A 107 6.78 0.70 -5.52
C THR A 107 5.85 1.75 -4.93
N LEU A 108 6.04 2.11 -3.67
CA LEU A 108 5.31 3.20 -3.06
C LEU A 108 5.82 4.53 -3.65
N ALA A 109 4.97 5.17 -4.46
CA ALA A 109 5.34 6.38 -5.21
C ALA A 109 5.39 7.64 -4.32
N VAL A 110 4.71 7.60 -3.18
CA VAL A 110 4.64 8.74 -2.25
C VAL A 110 5.93 8.84 -1.45
N VAL A 111 6.50 10.04 -1.47
CA VAL A 111 7.63 10.42 -0.63
C VAL A 111 7.14 10.57 0.80
N PRO A 112 7.66 9.80 1.76
CA PRO A 112 7.32 10.01 3.17
C PRO A 112 7.88 11.35 3.66
N ALA A 113 7.08 12.07 4.44
CA ALA A 113 7.54 13.28 5.11
C ALA A 113 7.94 12.97 6.56
N VAL A 114 9.00 13.60 7.04
CA VAL A 114 9.41 13.57 8.44
C VAL A 114 8.96 14.85 9.10
N GLN A 115 8.14 14.76 10.13
CA GLN A 115 7.74 15.89 10.97
C GLN A 115 8.54 15.83 12.27
N ILE A 116 9.22 16.93 12.63
CA ILE A 116 10.00 17.05 13.86
C ILE A 116 9.49 18.27 14.62
N GLY A 117 9.03 18.07 15.85
CA GLY A 117 8.47 19.14 16.68
C GLY A 117 7.29 19.88 16.04
N GLY A 118 6.53 19.20 15.17
CA GLY A 118 5.38 19.78 14.45
C GLY A 118 5.72 20.40 13.08
N ALA A 119 7.00 20.54 12.72
CA ALA A 119 7.44 21.08 11.42
C ALA A 119 7.92 19.98 10.48
N ILE A 120 7.62 20.09 9.18
CA ILE A 120 8.13 19.17 8.16
C ILE A 120 9.61 19.42 7.92
N ASP A 121 10.43 18.38 7.99
CA ASP A 121 11.84 18.41 7.60
C ASP A 121 11.96 18.29 6.07
N GLY A 122 12.39 19.36 5.41
CA GLY A 122 12.61 19.38 3.96
C GLY A 122 13.91 18.70 3.52
N GLY A 123 14.77 18.28 4.45
CA GLY A 123 16.06 17.63 4.17
C GLY A 123 16.05 16.10 4.36
N ALA A 124 14.90 15.51 4.64
CA ALA A 124 14.79 14.07 4.83
C ALA A 124 15.11 13.30 3.53
N GLY A 125 15.92 12.25 3.65
CA GLY A 125 16.15 11.25 2.60
C GLY A 125 15.31 10.00 2.83
N TRP A 126 15.02 9.25 1.77
CA TRP A 126 14.27 7.99 1.86
C TRP A 126 14.72 6.98 0.83
N ASN A 127 14.52 5.72 1.16
CA ASN A 127 14.70 4.60 0.26
C ASN A 127 13.46 3.70 0.32
N SER A 128 12.64 3.72 -0.74
CA SER A 128 11.46 2.87 -0.89
C SER A 128 11.73 1.85 -1.99
N PRO A 129 11.83 0.56 -1.66
CA PRO A 129 12.13 -0.48 -2.63
C PRO A 129 10.91 -0.81 -3.50
N GLU A 130 11.15 -1.47 -4.63
CA GLU A 130 10.10 -2.24 -5.30
C GLU A 130 9.78 -3.48 -4.46
N VAL A 131 8.48 -3.70 -4.19
CA VAL A 131 8.00 -4.80 -3.35
C VAL A 131 7.22 -5.78 -4.21
N PRO A 132 7.62 -7.06 -4.28
CA PRO A 132 6.88 -8.07 -5.03
C PRO A 132 5.43 -8.19 -4.57
N GLY A 133 4.55 -8.59 -5.48
CA GLY A 133 3.15 -8.85 -5.14
C GLY A 133 3.02 -9.86 -4.00
N LYS A 134 2.26 -9.52 -2.95
CA LYS A 134 2.13 -10.29 -1.70
C LYS A 134 3.44 -10.50 -0.91
N GLY A 135 4.55 -9.89 -1.35
CA GLY A 135 5.85 -9.95 -0.69
C GLY A 135 6.11 -8.77 0.25
N SER A 136 7.32 -8.74 0.80
CA SER A 136 7.81 -7.66 1.65
C SER A 136 9.23 -7.26 1.25
N ALA A 137 9.58 -6.00 1.49
CA ALA A 137 10.94 -5.48 1.36
C ALA A 137 11.19 -4.39 2.40
N THR A 138 12.45 -4.13 2.71
CA THR A 138 12.85 -3.12 3.69
C THR A 138 13.35 -1.86 3.01
N GLY A 139 13.04 -0.72 3.61
CA GLY A 139 13.57 0.58 3.23
C GLY A 139 13.94 1.38 4.47
N ASP A 140 14.30 2.64 4.27
CA ASP A 140 14.64 3.53 5.37
C ASP A 140 14.34 4.99 5.06
N ILE A 141 14.20 5.76 6.13
CA ILE A 141 14.12 7.21 6.10
C ILE A 141 15.26 7.76 6.94
N THR A 142 15.91 8.82 6.46
CA THR A 142 16.96 9.53 7.18
C THR A 142 16.61 11.01 7.32
N ALA A 143 16.91 11.57 8.49
CA ALA A 143 16.77 12.99 8.78
C ALA A 143 17.96 13.48 9.60
N SER A 144 18.13 14.80 9.73
CA SER A 144 19.18 15.39 10.55
C SER A 144 18.64 16.57 11.33
N VAL A 145 19.07 16.71 12.57
CA VAL A 145 18.76 17.87 13.42
C VAL A 145 20.04 18.58 13.82
N LYS A 146 19.98 19.90 13.91
CA LYS A 146 21.15 20.73 14.29
C LYS A 146 21.40 20.74 15.81
N SER A 147 20.37 20.46 16.60
CA SER A 147 20.45 20.37 18.05
C SER A 147 19.35 19.47 18.61
N TYR A 148 19.61 18.83 19.70
CA TYR A 148 18.66 18.04 20.48
C TYR A 148 19.15 17.96 21.93
N ASP A 149 18.27 17.63 22.86
CA ASP A 149 18.60 17.44 24.27
C ASP A 149 18.96 15.98 24.58
N THR A 150 18.03 15.04 24.38
CA THR A 150 18.25 13.60 24.51
C THR A 150 17.72 12.85 23.30
N PRO A 151 18.30 11.69 22.92
CA PRO A 151 17.79 10.88 21.82
C PRO A 151 16.34 10.43 22.01
N GLU A 152 15.97 10.12 23.26
CA GLU A 152 14.62 9.71 23.63
C GLU A 152 13.61 10.80 23.35
N HIS A 153 13.88 12.00 23.83
CA HIS A 153 12.99 13.16 23.64
C HIS A 153 12.92 13.56 22.15
N LEU A 154 14.05 13.52 21.44
CA LEU A 154 14.05 13.78 20.01
C LEU A 154 13.08 12.84 19.28
N LEU A 155 13.17 11.51 19.51
CA LEU A 155 12.29 10.54 18.88
C LEU A 155 10.81 10.74 19.25
N ASP A 156 10.53 11.24 20.44
CA ASP A 156 9.17 11.54 20.89
C ASP A 156 8.53 12.71 20.12
N THR A 157 9.34 13.56 19.48
CA THR A 157 8.87 14.68 18.66
C THR A 157 8.69 14.34 17.19
N ILE A 158 9.11 13.14 16.76
CA ILE A 158 9.12 12.73 15.36
C ILE A 158 7.85 11.97 14.98
N THR A 159 7.28 12.33 13.84
CA THR A 159 6.20 11.59 13.18
C THR A 159 6.56 11.38 11.71
N ILE A 160 6.45 10.13 11.23
CA ILE A 160 6.58 9.81 9.82
C ILE A 160 5.19 9.89 9.18
N LEU A 161 5.07 10.60 8.06
CA LEU A 161 3.82 10.87 7.37
C LEU A 161 3.86 10.29 5.96
N TYR A 162 2.82 9.57 5.59
CA TYR A 162 2.54 9.17 4.21
C TYR A 162 1.28 9.90 3.73
N GLY A 163 1.35 10.50 2.54
CA GLY A 163 0.29 11.32 1.97
C GLY A 163 0.32 12.79 2.41
N SER A 164 -0.42 13.62 1.68
CA SER A 164 -0.57 15.05 1.95
C SER A 164 -1.80 15.36 2.81
N ALA A 165 -1.91 16.56 3.36
CA ALA A 165 -3.08 16.99 4.13
C ALA A 165 -4.38 17.05 3.30
N ALA A 166 -4.26 17.07 1.96
CA ALA A 166 -5.41 17.04 1.05
C ALA A 166 -5.92 15.62 0.75
N GLU A 167 -5.27 14.60 1.31
CA GLU A 167 -5.55 13.17 1.14
C GLU A 167 -5.78 12.50 2.49
N ASN A 168 -6.18 11.22 2.47
CA ASN A 168 -6.07 10.42 3.68
C ASN A 168 -4.59 10.15 3.97
N GLN A 169 -4.15 10.55 5.14
CA GLN A 169 -2.78 10.34 5.59
C GLN A 169 -2.68 9.09 6.47
N THR A 170 -1.48 8.52 6.47
CA THR A 170 -1.06 7.60 7.54
C THR A 170 0.07 8.26 8.31
N LYS A 171 -0.06 8.31 9.65
CA LYS A 171 0.90 8.96 10.54
C LYS A 171 1.43 7.97 11.57
N PHE A 172 2.75 7.89 11.64
CA PHE A 172 3.48 7.04 12.56
C PHE A 172 4.28 7.88 13.55
N PRO A 173 3.71 8.26 14.71
CA PRO A 173 4.50 8.90 15.77
C PRO A 173 5.54 7.91 16.30
N LEU A 174 6.81 8.34 16.42
CA LEU A 174 7.87 7.48 16.97
C LEU A 174 7.83 7.42 18.51
N LYS A 175 7.05 8.29 19.14
CA LYS A 175 6.78 8.25 20.60
C LYS A 175 6.12 6.92 20.97
N THR A 176 6.61 6.25 22.01
CA THR A 176 6.24 4.88 22.38
C THR A 176 4.74 4.68 22.52
N ASP A 177 4.05 5.53 23.29
CA ASP A 177 2.63 5.37 23.64
C ASP A 177 1.66 5.98 22.62
N ALA A 178 2.17 6.70 21.63
CA ALA A 178 1.33 7.33 20.60
C ALA A 178 0.82 6.28 19.61
N LYS A 179 -0.46 6.38 19.26
CA LYS A 179 -1.11 5.48 18.30
C LYS A 179 -0.81 5.92 16.88
N VAL A 180 -0.75 4.93 15.97
CA VAL A 180 -0.73 5.17 14.53
C VAL A 180 -2.11 5.70 14.11
N GLU A 181 -2.11 6.78 13.33
CA GLU A 181 -3.30 7.27 12.66
C GLU A 181 -3.33 6.64 11.26
N SER A 182 -4.11 5.60 11.08
CA SER A 182 -4.24 4.85 9.82
C SER A 182 -5.57 4.11 9.78
N VAL A 183 -6.09 3.91 8.57
CA VAL A 183 -7.29 3.11 8.35
C VAL A 183 -6.92 1.89 7.51
N ALA A 184 -7.11 0.70 8.08
CA ALA A 184 -6.87 -0.56 7.38
C ALA A 184 -7.92 -0.79 6.28
N PRO A 185 -7.53 -1.31 5.11
CA PRO A 185 -8.47 -1.83 4.12
C PRO A 185 -9.33 -2.94 4.72
N ARG A 186 -10.60 -2.98 4.33
CA ARG A 186 -11.55 -3.98 4.81
C ARG A 186 -12.16 -4.74 3.64
N THR A 187 -12.13 -6.06 3.71
CA THR A 187 -12.93 -6.93 2.83
C THR A 187 -14.30 -7.11 3.47
N LEU A 188 -15.35 -6.91 2.68
CA LEU A 188 -16.73 -6.96 3.11
C LEU A 188 -17.45 -8.12 2.41
N ASN A 189 -18.19 -8.89 3.17
CA ASN A 189 -19.03 -9.98 2.63
C ASN A 189 -20.41 -9.44 2.22
N ILE A 190 -20.40 -8.61 1.16
CA ILE A 190 -21.63 -8.06 0.56
C ILE A 190 -21.92 -8.88 -0.68
N THR A 191 -23.09 -9.50 -0.73
CA THR A 191 -23.57 -10.28 -1.88
C THR A 191 -25.01 -9.95 -2.17
N GLY A 192 -25.41 -10.10 -3.43
CA GLY A 192 -26.80 -9.85 -3.83
C GLY A 192 -26.92 -9.74 -5.33
N LYS A 193 -28.16 -9.58 -5.79
CA LYS A 193 -28.48 -9.41 -7.22
C LYS A 193 -29.46 -8.27 -7.41
N LEU A 194 -29.26 -7.54 -8.50
CA LEU A 194 -30.21 -6.56 -8.97
C LEU A 194 -30.37 -6.76 -10.49
N THR A 195 -31.60 -6.58 -10.97
CA THR A 195 -31.93 -6.85 -12.37
C THR A 195 -32.69 -5.68 -12.94
N GLN A 196 -32.28 -5.25 -14.11
CA GLN A 196 -33.05 -4.35 -14.97
C GLN A 196 -33.26 -5.05 -16.31
N ASP A 197 -34.52 -5.28 -16.67
CA ASP A 197 -34.92 -5.99 -17.87
C ASP A 197 -34.22 -7.37 -18.02
N GLN A 198 -33.36 -7.52 -19.02
CA GLN A 198 -32.62 -8.75 -19.32
C GLN A 198 -31.18 -8.76 -18.73
N THR A 199 -30.81 -7.73 -17.99
CA THR A 199 -29.48 -7.61 -17.39
C THR A 199 -29.54 -7.82 -15.91
N THR A 200 -28.81 -8.82 -15.41
CA THR A 200 -28.62 -9.07 -13.97
C THR A 200 -27.19 -8.71 -13.59
N VAL A 201 -27.07 -7.90 -12.55
CA VAL A 201 -25.81 -7.59 -11.88
C VAL A 201 -25.76 -8.39 -10.56
N GLU A 202 -24.79 -9.24 -10.43
CA GLU A 202 -24.54 -10.03 -9.21
C GLU A 202 -23.34 -9.40 -8.47
N ILE A 203 -23.56 -9.00 -7.21
CA ILE A 203 -22.50 -8.55 -6.32
C ILE A 203 -21.90 -9.80 -5.67
N THR A 204 -20.58 -9.99 -5.84
CA THR A 204 -19.86 -11.18 -5.37
C THR A 204 -19.01 -10.92 -4.13
N GLY A 205 -18.84 -9.66 -3.75
CA GLY A 205 -18.08 -9.21 -2.60
C GLY A 205 -17.84 -7.70 -2.67
N ALA A 206 -17.18 -7.16 -1.67
CA ALA A 206 -16.81 -5.74 -1.68
C ALA A 206 -15.52 -5.49 -0.89
N THR A 207 -14.90 -4.33 -1.15
CA THR A 207 -13.82 -3.78 -0.34
C THR A 207 -14.13 -2.34 0.05
N LEU A 208 -13.66 -1.92 1.21
CA LEU A 208 -13.73 -0.55 1.70
C LEU A 208 -12.31 -0.11 2.07
N THR A 209 -11.79 0.90 1.36
CA THR A 209 -10.44 1.41 1.54
C THR A 209 -10.45 2.92 1.66
N PRO A 210 -9.51 3.56 2.38
CA PRO A 210 -9.34 5.00 2.29
C PRO A 210 -9.04 5.42 0.85
N SER A 211 -9.60 6.52 0.40
CA SER A 211 -9.14 7.12 -0.85
C SER A 211 -7.84 7.88 -0.60
N TYR A 212 -6.84 7.62 -1.42
CA TYR A 212 -5.55 8.32 -1.37
C TYR A 212 -5.38 9.32 -2.52
N SER A 213 -6.49 9.67 -3.20
CA SER A 213 -6.49 10.70 -4.23
C SER A 213 -6.52 12.10 -3.63
N LYS A 214 -5.90 13.04 -4.32
CA LYS A 214 -5.86 14.46 -3.92
C LYS A 214 -7.28 15.04 -3.76
N ASN A 215 -7.47 15.81 -2.72
CA ASN A 215 -8.75 16.43 -2.31
C ASN A 215 -9.82 15.43 -1.84
N GLU A 216 -9.44 14.24 -1.44
CA GLU A 216 -10.34 13.21 -0.93
C GLU A 216 -10.06 12.83 0.53
N ALA A 217 -9.45 13.75 1.29
CA ALA A 217 -9.31 13.59 2.74
C ALA A 217 -10.68 13.32 3.38
N GLY A 218 -10.76 12.30 4.23
CA GLY A 218 -12.01 11.88 4.89
C GLY A 218 -12.98 11.11 3.99
N LYS A 219 -12.56 10.67 2.79
CA LYS A 219 -13.36 9.80 1.92
C LYS A 219 -12.81 8.37 1.87
N MET A 220 -13.72 7.44 1.67
CA MET A 220 -13.45 6.01 1.48
C MET A 220 -13.90 5.59 0.08
N GLU A 221 -13.24 4.61 -0.50
CA GLU A 221 -13.64 3.92 -1.71
C GLU A 221 -14.37 2.63 -1.33
N LEU A 222 -15.67 2.58 -1.58
CA LEU A 222 -16.48 1.36 -1.48
C LEU A 222 -16.51 0.72 -2.87
N ALA A 223 -15.76 -0.35 -3.06
CA ALA A 223 -15.71 -1.09 -4.32
C ALA A 223 -16.55 -2.37 -4.21
N LEU A 224 -17.62 -2.46 -4.99
CA LEU A 224 -18.47 -3.64 -5.11
C LEU A 224 -17.98 -4.48 -6.28
N HIS A 225 -17.52 -5.71 -6.03
CA HIS A 225 -17.11 -6.65 -7.08
C HIS A 225 -18.35 -7.21 -7.78
N VAL A 226 -18.37 -7.14 -9.13
CA VAL A 226 -19.56 -7.41 -9.92
C VAL A 226 -19.33 -8.43 -11.01
N LYS A 227 -20.38 -9.21 -11.27
CA LYS A 227 -20.53 -10.11 -12.39
C LYS A 227 -21.82 -9.75 -13.13
N PHE A 228 -21.76 -9.68 -14.45
CA PHE A 228 -22.88 -9.35 -15.30
C PHE A 228 -23.43 -10.62 -15.98
N ILE A 229 -24.74 -10.76 -15.99
CA ILE A 229 -25.42 -11.92 -16.57
C ILE A 229 -26.51 -11.41 -17.53
N GLY A 230 -26.37 -11.77 -18.80
CA GLY A 230 -27.31 -11.43 -19.85
C GLY A 230 -28.39 -12.46 -20.03
N GLY A 231 -29.64 -12.02 -20.09
CA GLY A 231 -30.80 -12.86 -20.41
C GLY A 231 -30.95 -13.16 -21.89
N GLY A 232 -31.87 -14.10 -22.20
CA GLY A 232 -32.18 -14.52 -23.57
C GLY A 232 -32.86 -13.47 -24.44
N GLY A 233 -33.40 -12.41 -23.84
CA GLY A 233 -34.08 -11.31 -24.53
C GLY A 233 -33.18 -10.13 -24.93
N ILE A 234 -31.88 -10.17 -24.63
CA ILE A 234 -30.95 -9.12 -25.05
C ILE A 234 -30.90 -9.09 -26.60
N ALA A 235 -31.01 -7.90 -27.18
CA ALA A 235 -30.96 -7.68 -28.64
C ALA A 235 -29.60 -8.12 -29.23
N ALA A 236 -29.55 -8.35 -30.54
CA ALA A 236 -28.32 -8.82 -31.22
C ALA A 236 -27.13 -7.88 -31.06
N GLY A 237 -27.36 -6.58 -30.87
CA GLY A 237 -26.30 -5.58 -30.59
C GLY A 237 -25.75 -5.59 -29.17
N GLY A 238 -26.33 -6.38 -28.26
CA GLY A 238 -25.95 -6.38 -26.86
C GLY A 238 -26.50 -5.21 -26.06
N THR A 239 -26.13 -5.14 -24.77
CA THR A 239 -26.41 -4.04 -23.84
C THR A 239 -25.10 -3.45 -23.35
N ASN A 240 -24.90 -2.16 -23.53
CA ASN A 240 -23.78 -1.44 -22.95
C ASN A 240 -24.01 -1.24 -21.47
N ILE A 241 -23.00 -1.55 -20.67
CA ILE A 241 -23.00 -1.31 -19.22
C ILE A 241 -21.77 -0.46 -18.90
N SER A 242 -22.01 0.67 -18.26
CA SER A 242 -20.97 1.59 -17.82
C SER A 242 -21.05 1.79 -16.30
N TYR A 243 -19.94 2.15 -15.66
CA TYR A 243 -19.96 2.56 -14.26
C TYR A 243 -21.00 3.68 -14.01
N THR A 244 -21.22 4.58 -14.98
CA THR A 244 -22.22 5.67 -14.86
C THR A 244 -23.68 5.21 -14.78
N ASP A 245 -23.95 3.92 -15.00
CA ASP A 245 -25.29 3.34 -14.86
C ASP A 245 -25.60 2.96 -13.39
N PHE A 246 -24.63 3.16 -12.50
CA PHE A 246 -24.75 2.82 -11.09
C PHE A 246 -24.77 4.05 -10.21
N SER A 247 -25.65 4.03 -9.23
CA SER A 247 -25.68 5.00 -8.14
C SER A 247 -25.94 4.31 -6.80
N ALA A 248 -25.48 4.91 -5.72
CA ALA A 248 -25.72 4.41 -4.37
C ALA A 248 -26.22 5.51 -3.45
N LYS A 249 -27.38 5.29 -2.81
CA LYS A 249 -27.81 6.13 -1.70
C LYS A 249 -27.01 5.73 -0.46
N THR A 250 -26.33 6.70 0.13
CA THR A 250 -25.45 6.51 1.28
C THR A 250 -26.22 6.57 2.61
N PRO A 251 -25.62 6.13 3.73
CA PRO A 251 -26.20 6.29 5.06
C PRO A 251 -26.47 7.76 5.44
N ALA A 252 -25.71 8.69 4.89
CA ALA A 252 -25.90 10.14 5.08
C ALA A 252 -27.08 10.70 4.27
N GLY A 253 -27.72 9.88 3.41
CA GLY A 253 -28.85 10.27 2.58
C GLY A 253 -28.49 10.88 1.22
N SER A 254 -27.19 11.12 0.94
CA SER A 254 -26.73 11.53 -0.39
C SER A 254 -26.83 10.38 -1.39
N THR A 255 -26.93 10.73 -2.68
CA THR A 255 -26.81 9.76 -3.77
C THR A 255 -25.48 10.01 -4.48
N GLU A 256 -24.62 9.00 -4.47
CA GLU A 256 -23.33 9.03 -5.15
C GLU A 256 -23.42 8.25 -6.47
N VAL A 257 -22.90 8.80 -7.55
CA VAL A 257 -22.70 8.08 -8.81
C VAL A 257 -21.38 7.33 -8.73
N ALA A 258 -21.32 6.16 -9.38
CA ALA A 258 -20.10 5.38 -9.36
C ALA A 258 -18.95 6.12 -10.07
N ASP A 259 -17.76 5.95 -9.51
CA ASP A 259 -16.52 6.57 -10.00
C ASP A 259 -15.86 5.72 -11.10
N PHE A 260 -15.17 6.39 -12.03
CA PHE A 260 -14.46 5.74 -13.16
C PHE A 260 -13.36 4.78 -12.72
N ARG A 261 -12.89 4.83 -11.46
CA ARG A 261 -11.89 3.90 -10.89
C ARG A 261 -12.31 2.44 -10.97
N GLY A 262 -13.61 2.17 -10.97
CA GLY A 262 -14.15 0.82 -11.12
C GLY A 262 -13.94 0.22 -12.49
N ALA A 263 -13.63 1.04 -13.49
CA ALA A 263 -13.32 0.65 -14.88
C ALA A 263 -14.37 -0.26 -15.57
N VAL A 264 -15.62 -0.26 -15.10
CA VAL A 264 -16.70 -1.01 -15.74
C VAL A 264 -17.16 -0.29 -17.00
N ILE A 265 -16.80 -0.87 -18.14
CA ILE A 265 -17.29 -0.54 -19.48
C ILE A 265 -17.40 -1.87 -20.22
N GLU A 266 -18.59 -2.42 -20.32
CA GLU A 266 -18.84 -3.75 -20.85
C GLU A 266 -19.94 -3.74 -21.89
N LEU A 267 -19.83 -4.61 -22.91
CA LEU A 267 -20.90 -4.94 -23.82
C LEU A 267 -21.40 -6.36 -23.49
N LEU A 268 -22.57 -6.46 -22.89
CA LEU A 268 -23.18 -7.71 -22.49
C LEU A 268 -24.08 -8.26 -23.60
N SER A 269 -23.73 -9.44 -24.10
CA SER A 269 -24.49 -10.13 -25.14
C SER A 269 -25.56 -11.07 -24.54
N ARG A 270 -26.45 -11.54 -25.40
CA ARG A 270 -27.49 -12.52 -25.05
C ARG A 270 -26.86 -13.78 -24.45
N ASN A 271 -27.39 -14.24 -23.32
CA ASN A 271 -26.94 -15.43 -22.58
C ASN A 271 -25.45 -15.42 -22.20
N GLN A 272 -24.81 -14.26 -22.24
CA GLN A 272 -23.42 -14.09 -21.84
C GLN A 272 -23.31 -13.87 -20.32
N THR A 273 -22.24 -14.37 -19.74
CA THR A 273 -21.78 -14.00 -18.40
C THR A 273 -20.42 -13.32 -18.53
N ILE A 274 -20.27 -12.14 -17.92
CA ILE A 274 -19.00 -11.42 -17.79
C ILE A 274 -18.60 -11.46 -16.33
N ASP A 275 -17.56 -12.23 -16.04
CA ASP A 275 -16.99 -12.41 -14.68
C ASP A 275 -15.49 -12.14 -14.77
N LYS A 276 -15.10 -10.88 -14.56
CA LYS A 276 -13.71 -10.43 -14.61
C LYS A 276 -13.26 -10.01 -13.22
N ALA A 277 -12.14 -10.51 -12.76
CA ALA A 277 -11.60 -10.23 -11.42
C ALA A 277 -11.39 -8.73 -11.14
N GLY A 278 -11.22 -7.89 -12.17
CA GLY A 278 -11.07 -6.44 -12.04
C GLY A 278 -12.37 -5.64 -12.08
N ASN A 279 -13.50 -6.26 -12.42
CA ASN A 279 -14.77 -5.53 -12.51
C ASN A 279 -15.29 -5.17 -11.13
N SER A 280 -15.30 -3.89 -10.84
CA SER A 280 -15.89 -3.35 -9.60
C SER A 280 -16.60 -2.01 -9.87
N ILE A 281 -17.67 -1.78 -9.13
CA ILE A 281 -18.35 -0.49 -9.08
C ILE A 281 -17.85 0.23 -7.84
N VAL A 282 -17.20 1.37 -8.02
CA VAL A 282 -16.57 2.12 -6.93
C VAL A 282 -17.40 3.36 -6.60
N PHE A 283 -17.66 3.57 -5.32
CA PHE A 283 -18.30 4.78 -4.81
C PHE A 283 -17.37 5.49 -3.84
N LEU A 284 -17.24 6.80 -3.99
CA LEU A 284 -16.59 7.66 -3.02
C LEU A 284 -17.58 8.04 -1.92
N VAL A 285 -17.37 7.54 -0.73
CA VAL A 285 -18.27 7.74 0.40
C VAL A 285 -17.55 8.44 1.56
N PRO A 286 -18.26 9.23 2.40
CA PRO A 286 -17.65 9.81 3.59
C PRO A 286 -17.13 8.72 4.55
N SER A 287 -15.99 8.95 5.20
CA SER A 287 -15.46 8.08 6.27
C SER A 287 -16.43 8.10 7.47
N PRO A 288 -16.66 6.97 8.15
CA PRO A 288 -16.03 5.66 8.01
C PRO A 288 -16.64 4.74 6.94
N GLY A 289 -17.62 5.20 6.16
CA GLY A 289 -18.26 4.42 5.09
C GLY A 289 -19.20 3.32 5.58
N THR A 290 -19.55 3.27 6.86
CA THR A 290 -20.43 2.25 7.47
C THR A 290 -21.90 2.69 7.45
N GLY A 291 -22.79 1.72 7.46
CA GLY A 291 -24.24 1.95 7.52
C GLY A 291 -25.03 1.34 6.34
N PRO A 292 -26.33 1.66 6.24
CA PRO A 292 -27.20 1.12 5.18
C PRO A 292 -26.99 1.88 3.85
N TYR A 293 -26.92 1.11 2.77
CA TYR A 293 -26.83 1.57 1.39
C TYR A 293 -27.99 1.05 0.55
N ALA A 294 -28.38 1.79 -0.47
CA ALA A 294 -29.27 1.31 -1.54
C ALA A 294 -28.58 1.54 -2.89
N LEU A 295 -28.14 0.45 -3.52
CA LEU A 295 -27.56 0.45 -4.86
C LEU A 295 -28.68 0.48 -5.90
N SER A 296 -28.50 1.25 -6.96
CA SER A 296 -29.36 1.31 -8.13
C SER A 296 -28.54 1.07 -9.39
N PHE A 297 -29.11 0.31 -10.32
CA PHE A 297 -28.58 0.06 -11.66
C PHE A 297 -29.61 0.49 -12.70
N ASP A 298 -29.25 1.44 -13.57
CA ASP A 298 -30.12 2.02 -14.60
C ASP A 298 -29.40 2.20 -15.93
N ALA A 299 -29.14 1.11 -16.65
CA ALA A 299 -28.60 1.14 -18.00
C ALA A 299 -29.62 1.61 -19.04
N ALA A 300 -30.92 1.47 -18.75
CA ALA A 300 -32.01 1.89 -19.61
C ALA A 300 -32.35 3.40 -19.48
N LYS A 301 -31.62 4.14 -18.62
CA LYS A 301 -31.75 5.59 -18.43
C LYS A 301 -33.20 6.06 -18.18
N GLY A 302 -33.91 5.34 -17.35
CA GLY A 302 -35.32 5.66 -16.97
C GLY A 302 -36.37 5.10 -17.91
N GLU A 303 -36.03 4.50 -19.04
CA GLU A 303 -37.00 3.84 -19.93
C GLU A 303 -37.63 2.60 -19.29
N LYS A 304 -36.94 1.99 -18.33
CA LYS A 304 -37.38 0.85 -17.53
C LYS A 304 -37.09 1.07 -16.06
N PRO A 305 -37.84 0.44 -15.15
CA PRO A 305 -37.53 0.52 -13.72
C PRO A 305 -36.10 0.08 -13.43
N ALA A 306 -35.38 0.86 -12.64
CA ALA A 306 -34.03 0.53 -12.22
C ALA A 306 -34.02 -0.75 -11.32
N GLY A 307 -33.00 -1.56 -11.50
CA GLY A 307 -32.69 -2.63 -10.54
C GLY A 307 -32.18 -2.03 -9.23
N THR A 308 -32.64 -2.54 -8.09
CA THR A 308 -32.19 -2.04 -6.78
C THR A 308 -31.74 -3.15 -5.85
N LEU A 309 -30.78 -2.87 -4.97
CA LEU A 309 -30.28 -3.77 -3.93
C LEU A 309 -29.93 -2.96 -2.68
N SER A 310 -30.52 -3.35 -1.52
CA SER A 310 -30.12 -2.77 -0.22
C SER A 310 -29.12 -3.68 0.47
N PHE A 311 -28.08 -3.08 1.09
CA PHE A 311 -27.09 -3.77 1.88
C PHE A 311 -26.57 -2.88 3.01
N THR A 312 -25.85 -3.48 3.96
CA THR A 312 -25.24 -2.74 5.07
C THR A 312 -23.74 -2.96 5.10
N VAL A 313 -22.99 -1.89 5.23
CA VAL A 313 -21.55 -1.92 5.52
C VAL A 313 -21.38 -1.82 7.04
N SER A 314 -20.86 -2.87 7.65
CA SER A 314 -20.65 -2.98 9.12
C SER A 314 -19.24 -2.61 9.53
#